data_f7ca275c6616a3191083fd0b0e61c861
#
_entry.id   f7ca275c6616a3191083fd0b0e61c861
#
_cell.length_a   1.000
_cell.length_b   1.000
_cell.length_c   1.000
_cell.angle_alpha   90.00
_cell.angle_beta   90.00
_cell.angle_gamma   90.00
#
_symmetry.space_group_name_H-M   'P 1'
#
loop_
_entity.id
_entity.type
_entity.pdbx_description
1 polymer ?
#
loop_
_entity_poly.entity_id
_entity_poly.type
_entity_poly.pdbx_seq_one_letter_code
_entity_poly.pdbx_strand_id
1 'polypeptide(L)'
;MSLDAAVRLSLGVLDLDMGLAIEEGEVVALLGPNGAGKTTLLRAVAGLIALRGGHVRLDGTTLEDVATGEYIPTERRPIGVVFQDYLLFPHLSAVDNVAFGLRSRGMGKRTAGEKAVQWLDRVGLRSYARSKPAELSGGQRQRVALARALAPDPHLLLLDEPLAALDATTRAEVRRDLKRHLGSFPGLRLVVTHDPLEAAALADRLVVMENGRLVQTGTASEVTERPRSQYVADLVGVNLLKGQADHGFVRIPDGPVVAAAGAESGEVFAVIHPRAIAVHRQRPQGSPRNVWSGRVTGIDLIGDRVRVRIDGKVRVVAEVTTAALKELDLGEGGQVWLSFKATDVGVYPA
;
A
#
# COMPACT_ATOMS: atom_id res chain seq x y z
N MET A 1 -21.55 -0.44 -10.70
CA MET A 1 -21.01 0.71 -9.92
C MET A 1 -19.61 1.02 -10.40
N SER A 2 -19.20 2.31 -10.44
CA SER A 2 -17.84 2.70 -10.80
C SER A 2 -17.44 4.01 -10.11
N LEU A 3 -16.16 4.16 -9.81
CA LEU A 3 -15.52 5.44 -9.43
C LEU A 3 -14.60 5.85 -10.57
N ASP A 4 -14.74 7.10 -11.01
CA ASP A 4 -13.79 7.79 -11.87
C ASP A 4 -13.37 9.10 -11.21
N ALA A 5 -12.12 9.21 -10.84
CA ALA A 5 -11.57 10.37 -10.16
C ALA A 5 -10.26 10.83 -10.82
N ALA A 6 -10.21 12.08 -11.21
CA ALA A 6 -8.99 12.79 -11.60
C ALA A 6 -8.76 13.90 -10.59
N VAL A 7 -7.82 13.70 -9.67
CA VAL A 7 -7.63 14.59 -8.52
C VAL A 7 -6.38 15.42 -8.72
N ARG A 8 -6.52 16.72 -8.81
CA ARG A 8 -5.43 17.70 -8.81
C ARG A 8 -5.60 18.68 -7.68
N LEU A 9 -4.61 18.74 -6.79
CA LEU A 9 -4.56 19.70 -5.69
C LEU A 9 -3.13 19.87 -5.17
N SER A 10 -2.87 20.98 -4.49
CA SER A 10 -1.61 21.23 -3.81
C SER A 10 -1.87 21.51 -2.33
N LEU A 11 -1.12 20.85 -1.45
CA LEU A 11 -1.24 20.99 0.00
C LEU A 11 0.17 21.07 0.62
N GLY A 12 0.61 22.26 0.99
CA GLY A 12 1.98 22.49 1.42
C GLY A 12 2.97 22.13 0.31
N VAL A 13 3.87 21.20 0.57
CA VAL A 13 4.87 20.71 -0.40
C VAL A 13 4.33 19.58 -1.31
N LEU A 14 3.17 19.03 -0.99
CA LEU A 14 2.56 17.98 -1.79
C LEU A 14 1.84 18.59 -3.01
N ASP A 15 2.23 18.17 -4.20
CA ASP A 15 1.51 18.41 -5.44
C ASP A 15 0.94 17.09 -5.95
N LEU A 16 -0.38 16.93 -5.79
CA LEU A 16 -1.10 15.71 -6.14
C LEU A 16 -1.77 15.89 -7.49
N ASP A 17 -1.46 14.97 -8.41
CA ASP A 17 -2.09 14.87 -9.72
C ASP A 17 -2.19 13.38 -10.08
N MET A 18 -3.36 12.82 -9.86
CA MET A 18 -3.57 11.39 -9.92
C MET A 18 -4.96 11.03 -10.44
N GLY A 19 -5.00 10.08 -11.38
CA GLY A 19 -6.19 9.38 -11.80
C GLY A 19 -6.42 8.12 -10.97
N LEU A 20 -7.67 7.85 -10.57
CA LEU A 20 -8.09 6.64 -9.90
C LEU A 20 -9.44 6.18 -10.45
N ALA A 21 -9.48 4.98 -10.99
CA ALA A 21 -10.72 4.30 -11.36
C ALA A 21 -10.90 3.04 -10.50
N ILE A 22 -12.14 2.75 -10.09
CA ILE A 22 -12.51 1.51 -9.38
C ILE A 22 -13.75 0.94 -10.05
N GLU A 23 -13.71 -0.34 -10.39
CA GLU A 23 -14.80 -1.05 -11.03
C GLU A 23 -15.67 -1.81 -10.02
N GLU A 24 -16.86 -2.20 -10.44
CA GLU A 24 -17.82 -2.95 -9.62
C GLU A 24 -17.21 -4.27 -9.12
N GLY A 25 -17.40 -4.54 -7.84
CA GLY A 25 -16.91 -5.76 -7.22
C GLY A 25 -15.43 -5.73 -6.84
N GLU A 26 -14.67 -4.71 -7.27
CA GLU A 26 -13.23 -4.61 -7.04
C GLU A 26 -12.90 -4.04 -5.66
N VAL A 27 -11.88 -4.59 -5.01
CA VAL A 27 -11.17 -4.00 -3.89
C VAL A 27 -9.85 -3.45 -4.40
N VAL A 28 -9.67 -2.14 -4.34
CA VAL A 28 -8.41 -1.49 -4.70
C VAL A 28 -7.63 -1.13 -3.44
N ALA A 29 -6.35 -1.49 -3.39
CA ALA A 29 -5.44 -1.00 -2.34
C ALA A 29 -4.53 0.09 -2.90
N LEU A 30 -4.50 1.24 -2.22
CA LEU A 30 -3.58 2.34 -2.50
C LEU A 30 -2.35 2.22 -1.59
N LEU A 31 -1.21 1.94 -2.19
CA LEU A 31 0.10 1.83 -1.55
C LEU A 31 0.96 3.05 -1.84
N GLY A 32 1.96 3.31 -1.01
CA GLY A 32 2.96 4.35 -1.21
C GLY A 32 3.67 4.71 0.08
N PRO A 33 4.82 5.38 0.01
CA PRO A 33 5.56 5.83 1.19
C PRO A 33 4.76 6.86 2.00
N ASN A 34 5.23 7.13 3.23
CA ASN A 34 4.68 8.22 4.02
C ASN A 34 4.89 9.55 3.30
N GLY A 35 3.86 10.40 3.32
CA GLY A 35 3.89 11.68 2.61
C GLY A 35 3.58 11.61 1.10
N ALA A 36 3.35 10.41 0.53
CA ALA A 36 3.01 10.26 -0.89
C ALA A 36 1.68 10.93 -1.29
N GLY A 37 0.78 11.20 -0.33
CA GLY A 37 -0.52 11.84 -0.58
C GLY A 37 -1.72 10.89 -0.51
N LYS A 38 -1.56 9.65 -0.04
CA LYS A 38 -2.62 8.63 0.02
C LYS A 38 -3.86 9.10 0.78
N THR A 39 -3.70 9.52 2.03
CA THR A 39 -4.78 10.07 2.87
C THR A 39 -5.38 11.34 2.25
N THR A 40 -4.55 12.16 1.59
CA THR A 40 -5.01 13.38 0.90
C THR A 40 -5.92 13.03 -0.28
N LEU A 41 -5.54 12.05 -1.10
CA LEU A 41 -6.38 11.53 -2.18
C LEU A 41 -7.70 10.98 -1.65
N LEU A 42 -7.66 10.15 -0.61
CA LEU A 42 -8.86 9.60 0.03
C LEU A 42 -9.79 10.73 0.53
N ARG A 43 -9.23 11.73 1.21
CA ARG A 43 -10.00 12.88 1.71
C ARG A 43 -10.57 13.74 0.60
N ALA A 44 -9.87 13.90 -0.53
CA ALA A 44 -10.37 14.61 -1.70
C ALA A 44 -11.57 13.86 -2.32
N VAL A 45 -11.47 12.55 -2.53
CA VAL A 45 -12.58 11.72 -3.02
C VAL A 45 -13.79 11.80 -2.09
N ALA A 46 -13.56 11.79 -0.77
CA ALA A 46 -14.62 11.95 0.23
C ALA A 46 -15.25 13.37 0.27
N GLY A 47 -14.62 14.36 -0.38
CA GLY A 47 -15.05 15.77 -0.36
C GLY A 47 -14.66 16.52 0.91
N LEU A 48 -13.69 16.00 1.67
CA LEU A 48 -13.13 16.65 2.87
C LEU A 48 -12.04 17.67 2.53
N ILE A 49 -11.50 17.58 1.32
CA ILE A 49 -10.55 18.53 0.73
C ILE A 49 -11.04 18.86 -0.66
N ALA A 50 -11.23 20.14 -0.96
CA ALA A 50 -11.69 20.58 -2.28
C ALA A 50 -10.57 20.39 -3.33
N LEU A 51 -10.97 20.02 -4.55
CA LEU A 51 -10.08 19.94 -5.68
C LEU A 51 -9.66 21.33 -6.16
N ARG A 52 -8.46 21.41 -6.74
CA ARG A 52 -8.02 22.57 -7.54
C ARG A 52 -8.18 22.34 -9.04
N GLY A 53 -8.37 21.09 -9.45
CA GLY A 53 -8.61 20.68 -10.81
C GLY A 53 -9.01 19.21 -10.89
N GLY A 54 -9.65 18.84 -11.99
CA GLY A 54 -10.14 17.49 -12.20
C GLY A 54 -11.56 17.28 -11.68
N HIS A 55 -11.90 16.03 -11.40
CA HIS A 55 -13.26 15.63 -11.01
C HIS A 55 -13.29 14.38 -10.14
N VAL A 56 -14.42 14.16 -9.48
CA VAL A 56 -14.79 12.90 -8.81
C VAL A 56 -16.20 12.54 -9.25
N ARG A 57 -16.35 11.39 -9.90
CA ARG A 57 -17.63 10.83 -10.37
C ARG A 57 -17.84 9.47 -9.74
N LEU A 58 -19.02 9.23 -9.24
CA LEU A 58 -19.44 7.96 -8.63
C LEU A 58 -20.74 7.50 -9.27
N ASP A 59 -20.76 6.32 -9.85
CA ASP A 59 -21.91 5.75 -10.58
C ASP A 59 -22.50 6.72 -11.63
N GLY A 60 -21.63 7.39 -12.38
CA GLY A 60 -22.02 8.41 -13.36
C GLY A 60 -22.48 9.74 -12.79
N THR A 61 -22.65 9.86 -11.46
CA THR A 61 -22.98 11.11 -10.79
C THR A 61 -21.71 11.91 -10.48
N THR A 62 -21.66 13.16 -10.94
CA THR A 62 -20.58 14.08 -10.59
C THR A 62 -20.71 14.51 -9.13
N LEU A 63 -19.72 14.14 -8.29
CA LEU A 63 -19.63 14.59 -6.89
C LEU A 63 -18.90 15.91 -6.78
N GLU A 64 -17.90 16.13 -7.64
CA GLU A 64 -17.14 17.36 -7.75
C GLU A 64 -16.52 17.45 -9.14
N ASP A 65 -16.62 18.58 -9.80
CA ASP A 65 -15.93 18.88 -11.05
C ASP A 65 -15.57 20.37 -11.09
N VAL A 66 -14.28 20.65 -11.08
CA VAL A 66 -13.76 22.03 -11.02
C VAL A 66 -14.06 22.80 -12.30
N ALA A 67 -14.14 22.12 -13.46
CA ALA A 67 -14.38 22.77 -14.74
C ALA A 67 -15.82 23.25 -14.88
N THR A 68 -16.79 22.51 -14.32
CA THR A 68 -18.22 22.86 -14.35
C THR A 68 -18.68 23.61 -13.11
N GLY A 69 -17.88 23.59 -12.04
CA GLY A 69 -18.26 24.16 -10.73
C GLY A 69 -19.24 23.30 -9.94
N GLU A 70 -19.49 22.06 -10.38
CA GLU A 70 -20.35 21.11 -9.65
C GLU A 70 -19.68 20.66 -8.36
N TYR A 71 -20.44 20.68 -7.25
CA TYR A 71 -19.96 20.25 -5.95
C TYR A 71 -21.09 19.70 -5.08
N ILE A 72 -20.96 18.41 -4.69
CA ILE A 72 -21.83 17.78 -3.69
C ILE A 72 -21.08 17.78 -2.36
N PRO A 73 -21.63 18.41 -1.29
CA PRO A 73 -20.99 18.43 0.01
C PRO A 73 -20.87 17.03 0.62
N THR A 74 -19.83 16.83 1.45
CA THR A 74 -19.42 15.52 2.00
C THR A 74 -20.58 14.73 2.64
N GLU A 75 -21.44 15.40 3.40
CA GLU A 75 -22.57 14.77 4.10
C GLU A 75 -23.65 14.19 3.16
N ARG A 76 -23.67 14.64 1.91
CA ARG A 76 -24.58 14.15 0.86
C ARG A 76 -23.96 13.13 -0.07
N ARG A 77 -22.62 12.94 -0.02
CA ARG A 77 -21.94 11.92 -0.84
C ARG A 77 -22.31 10.53 -0.31
N PRO A 78 -22.64 9.56 -1.18
CA PRO A 78 -22.92 8.18 -0.77
C PRO A 78 -21.61 7.42 -0.49
N ILE A 79 -20.77 7.97 0.38
CA ILE A 79 -19.44 7.47 0.71
C ILE A 79 -19.39 7.18 2.21
N GLY A 80 -18.88 6.00 2.57
CA GLY A 80 -18.53 5.62 3.93
C GLY A 80 -17.02 5.73 4.13
N VAL A 81 -16.58 6.31 5.25
CA VAL A 81 -15.16 6.49 5.56
C VAL A 81 -14.81 5.87 6.90
N VAL A 82 -13.76 5.05 6.92
CA VAL A 82 -13.09 4.58 8.14
C VAL A 82 -11.72 5.24 8.19
N PHE A 83 -11.50 6.11 9.17
CA PHE A 83 -10.24 6.82 9.38
C PHE A 83 -9.24 5.98 10.19
N GLN A 84 -7.96 6.28 10.09
CA GLN A 84 -6.84 5.60 10.72
C GLN A 84 -7.03 5.40 12.23
N ASP A 85 -7.51 6.43 12.98
CA ASP A 85 -7.77 6.36 14.41
C ASP A 85 -9.24 6.01 14.72
N TYR A 86 -9.95 5.45 13.74
CA TYR A 86 -11.38 5.11 13.79
C TYR A 86 -12.30 6.31 14.04
N LEU A 87 -11.85 7.38 14.67
CA LEU A 87 -12.55 8.62 15.01
C LEU A 87 -13.97 8.38 15.53
N LEU A 88 -14.11 7.43 16.47
CA LEU A 88 -15.38 7.23 17.18
C LEU A 88 -15.65 8.41 18.10
N PHE A 89 -16.93 8.79 18.20
CA PHE A 89 -17.35 9.82 19.14
C PHE A 89 -17.22 9.29 20.59
N PRO A 90 -16.30 9.85 21.42
CA PRO A 90 -15.95 9.23 22.70
C PRO A 90 -17.08 9.30 23.73
N HIS A 91 -17.97 10.25 23.60
CA HIS A 91 -19.13 10.46 24.49
C HIS A 91 -20.35 9.61 24.11
N LEU A 92 -20.38 9.02 22.89
CA LEU A 92 -21.45 8.17 22.40
C LEU A 92 -21.16 6.69 22.65
N SER A 93 -22.21 5.89 22.87
CA SER A 93 -22.13 4.44 22.89
C SER A 93 -21.82 3.88 21.49
N ALA A 94 -21.48 2.59 21.37
CA ALA A 94 -21.27 1.92 20.08
C ALA A 94 -22.51 2.03 19.18
N VAL A 95 -23.70 1.78 19.72
CA VAL A 95 -24.96 1.89 18.96
C VAL A 95 -25.22 3.33 18.51
N ASP A 96 -24.93 4.33 19.35
CA ASP A 96 -25.14 5.74 18.99
C ASP A 96 -24.10 6.22 17.97
N ASN A 97 -22.86 5.71 18.02
CA ASN A 97 -21.86 5.93 16.99
C ASN A 97 -22.34 5.43 15.62
N VAL A 98 -22.87 4.20 15.56
CA VAL A 98 -23.38 3.63 14.31
C VAL A 98 -24.65 4.33 13.83
N ALA A 99 -25.55 4.70 14.76
CA ALA A 99 -26.80 5.40 14.45
C ALA A 99 -26.59 6.86 14.00
N PHE A 100 -25.40 7.44 14.25
CA PHE A 100 -25.15 8.86 14.01
C PHE A 100 -25.38 9.27 12.56
N GLY A 101 -24.76 8.57 11.60
CA GLY A 101 -24.92 8.85 10.17
C GLY A 101 -26.35 8.64 9.65
N LEU A 102 -27.07 7.67 10.19
CA LEU A 102 -28.48 7.44 9.87
C LEU A 102 -29.36 8.61 10.33
N ARG A 103 -29.11 9.10 11.54
CA ARG A 103 -29.85 10.22 12.12
C ARG A 103 -29.56 11.54 11.42
N SER A 104 -28.31 11.79 11.03
CA SER A 104 -27.94 13.01 10.30
C SER A 104 -28.59 13.06 8.90
N ARG A 105 -28.96 11.89 8.34
CA ARG A 105 -29.74 11.77 7.10
C ARG A 105 -31.25 11.78 7.31
N GLY A 106 -31.74 12.17 8.50
CA GLY A 106 -33.16 12.33 8.80
C GLY A 106 -33.90 11.09 9.31
N MET A 107 -33.21 9.95 9.53
CA MET A 107 -33.84 8.75 10.08
C MET A 107 -34.22 8.98 11.55
N GLY A 108 -35.47 8.62 11.93
CA GLY A 108 -35.97 8.75 13.31
C GLY A 108 -35.10 7.94 14.31
N LYS A 109 -34.95 8.45 15.52
CA LYS A 109 -34.05 7.91 16.57
C LYS A 109 -34.25 6.40 16.82
N ARG A 110 -35.51 5.94 16.92
CA ARG A 110 -35.82 4.52 17.15
C ARG A 110 -35.36 3.64 16.00
N THR A 111 -35.75 3.97 14.78
CA THR A 111 -35.40 3.20 13.57
C THR A 111 -33.90 3.19 13.32
N ALA A 112 -33.22 4.33 13.53
CA ALA A 112 -31.75 4.41 13.42
C ALA A 112 -31.06 3.51 14.46
N GLY A 113 -31.58 3.46 15.71
CA GLY A 113 -31.07 2.58 16.76
C GLY A 113 -31.26 1.11 16.42
N GLU A 114 -32.42 0.71 15.92
CA GLU A 114 -32.72 -0.66 15.50
C GLU A 114 -31.77 -1.11 14.37
N LYS A 115 -31.59 -0.26 13.34
CA LYS A 115 -30.64 -0.52 12.23
C LYS A 115 -29.19 -0.57 12.73
N ALA A 116 -28.80 0.28 13.66
CA ALA A 116 -27.46 0.29 14.26
C ALA A 116 -27.18 -1.01 15.05
N VAL A 117 -28.15 -1.53 15.80
CA VAL A 117 -28.03 -2.82 16.51
C VAL A 117 -27.85 -3.98 15.52
N GLN A 118 -28.58 -3.97 14.39
CA GLN A 118 -28.40 -4.97 13.34
C GLN A 118 -26.99 -4.93 12.74
N TRP A 119 -26.44 -3.74 12.51
CA TRP A 119 -25.06 -3.60 12.03
C TRP A 119 -24.02 -4.06 13.05
N LEU A 120 -24.23 -3.74 14.34
CA LEU A 120 -23.38 -4.25 15.42
C LEU A 120 -23.44 -5.78 15.52
N ASP A 121 -24.60 -6.39 15.28
CA ASP A 121 -24.77 -7.84 15.25
C ASP A 121 -23.98 -8.47 14.10
N ARG A 122 -24.06 -7.90 12.89
CA ARG A 122 -23.28 -8.33 11.70
C ARG A 122 -21.77 -8.33 11.92
N VAL A 123 -21.26 -7.38 12.71
CA VAL A 123 -19.82 -7.29 13.06
C VAL A 123 -19.48 -7.98 14.38
N GLY A 124 -20.43 -8.78 14.95
CA GLY A 124 -20.23 -9.56 16.18
C GLY A 124 -20.11 -8.74 17.46
N LEU A 125 -20.72 -7.54 17.50
CA LEU A 125 -20.61 -6.61 18.63
C LEU A 125 -21.95 -6.26 19.30
N ARG A 126 -22.99 -7.09 19.11
CA ARG A 126 -24.32 -6.86 19.72
C ARG A 126 -24.26 -6.67 21.25
N SER A 127 -23.45 -7.49 21.93
CA SER A 127 -23.27 -7.42 23.39
C SER A 127 -22.59 -6.13 23.88
N TYR A 128 -21.85 -5.44 22.99
CA TYR A 128 -21.14 -4.20 23.26
C TYR A 128 -21.90 -2.97 22.81
N ALA A 129 -23.18 -3.08 22.41
CA ALA A 129 -23.96 -1.96 21.85
C ALA A 129 -24.00 -0.72 22.76
N ARG A 130 -23.99 -0.91 24.08
CA ARG A 130 -24.02 0.19 25.06
C ARG A 130 -22.65 0.67 25.51
N SER A 131 -21.56 -0.05 25.18
CA SER A 131 -20.20 0.30 25.57
C SER A 131 -19.74 1.57 24.87
N LYS A 132 -18.95 2.37 25.57
CA LYS A 132 -18.27 3.55 25.01
C LYS A 132 -16.94 3.15 24.36
N PRO A 133 -16.38 3.95 23.44
CA PRO A 133 -15.13 3.64 22.76
C PRO A 133 -13.95 3.31 23.69
N ALA A 134 -13.87 3.93 24.88
CA ALA A 134 -12.83 3.66 25.86
C ALA A 134 -12.91 2.25 26.48
N GLU A 135 -14.07 1.62 26.46
CA GLU A 135 -14.34 0.27 27.01
C GLU A 135 -14.11 -0.84 25.98
N LEU A 136 -13.80 -0.48 24.72
CA LEU A 136 -13.65 -1.39 23.60
C LEU A 136 -12.16 -1.65 23.30
N SER A 137 -11.83 -2.88 22.92
CA SER A 137 -10.51 -3.20 22.35
C SER A 137 -10.28 -2.50 21.01
N GLY A 138 -9.03 -2.46 20.53
CA GLY A 138 -8.69 -1.87 19.21
C GLY A 138 -9.50 -2.48 18.07
N GLY A 139 -9.58 -3.81 18.00
CA GLY A 139 -10.36 -4.52 16.98
C GLY A 139 -11.88 -4.31 17.13
N GLN A 140 -12.38 -4.14 18.35
CA GLN A 140 -13.80 -3.80 18.58
C GLN A 140 -14.09 -2.37 18.11
N ARG A 141 -13.21 -1.39 18.40
CA ARG A 141 -13.36 -0.01 17.91
C ARG A 141 -13.37 0.03 16.38
N GLN A 142 -12.49 -0.70 15.74
CA GLN A 142 -12.47 -0.81 14.27
C GLN A 142 -13.79 -1.36 13.73
N ARG A 143 -14.30 -2.44 14.28
CA ARG A 143 -15.58 -3.04 13.84
C ARG A 143 -16.77 -2.09 14.06
N VAL A 144 -16.77 -1.30 15.13
CA VAL A 144 -17.77 -0.24 15.33
C VAL A 144 -17.63 0.85 14.25
N ALA A 145 -16.41 1.30 13.92
CA ALA A 145 -16.17 2.28 12.87
C ALA A 145 -16.61 1.77 11.49
N LEU A 146 -16.33 0.50 11.20
CA LEU A 146 -16.79 -0.16 9.97
C LEU A 146 -18.33 -0.22 9.91
N ALA A 147 -18.99 -0.64 10.99
CA ALA A 147 -20.44 -0.65 11.07
C ALA A 147 -21.04 0.76 10.90
N ARG A 148 -20.41 1.80 11.48
CA ARG A 148 -20.81 3.21 11.31
C ARG A 148 -20.71 3.66 9.85
N ALA A 149 -19.62 3.28 9.15
CA ALA A 149 -19.40 3.63 7.77
C ALA A 149 -20.38 2.93 6.81
N LEU A 150 -20.75 1.68 7.12
CA LEU A 150 -21.63 0.86 6.28
C LEU A 150 -23.14 1.07 6.56
N ALA A 151 -23.52 1.49 7.78
CA ALA A 151 -24.92 1.63 8.16
C ALA A 151 -25.75 2.57 7.27
N PRO A 152 -25.19 3.69 6.72
CA PRO A 152 -25.89 4.56 5.78
C PRO A 152 -26.05 4.00 4.37
N ASP A 153 -25.59 2.76 4.12
CA ASP A 153 -25.64 2.09 2.83
C ASP A 153 -24.88 2.85 1.72
N PRO A 154 -23.57 3.04 1.88
CA PRO A 154 -22.76 3.78 0.91
C PRO A 154 -22.56 3.00 -0.39
N HIS A 155 -22.25 3.72 -1.49
CA HIS A 155 -21.82 3.13 -2.76
C HIS A 155 -20.30 2.93 -2.82
N LEU A 156 -19.54 3.72 -2.07
CA LEU A 156 -18.08 3.63 -1.96
C LEU A 156 -17.66 3.60 -0.48
N LEU A 157 -16.81 2.64 -0.14
CA LEU A 157 -16.18 2.52 1.17
C LEU A 157 -14.70 2.88 1.07
N LEU A 158 -14.29 3.88 1.82
CA LEU A 158 -12.90 4.35 1.92
C LEU A 158 -12.35 3.96 3.30
N LEU A 159 -11.20 3.26 3.32
CA LEU A 159 -10.53 2.85 4.55
C LEU A 159 -9.11 3.43 4.56
N ASP A 160 -8.81 4.26 5.54
CA ASP A 160 -7.50 4.88 5.71
C ASP A 160 -6.73 4.14 6.81
N GLU A 161 -5.72 3.34 6.42
CA GLU A 161 -4.87 2.52 7.29
C GLU A 161 -5.66 1.74 8.36
N PRO A 162 -6.63 0.91 7.97
CA PRO A 162 -7.61 0.35 8.90
C PRO A 162 -7.02 -0.56 9.97
N LEU A 163 -5.81 -1.10 9.79
CA LEU A 163 -5.16 -2.03 10.73
C LEU A 163 -3.94 -1.43 11.45
N ALA A 164 -3.59 -0.16 11.18
CA ALA A 164 -2.35 0.45 11.70
C ALA A 164 -2.29 0.52 13.24
N ALA A 165 -3.44 0.75 13.89
CA ALA A 165 -3.53 0.90 15.34
C ALA A 165 -3.56 -0.42 16.14
N LEU A 166 -3.36 -1.58 15.46
CA LEU A 166 -3.46 -2.90 16.07
C LEU A 166 -2.08 -3.54 16.29
N ASP A 167 -1.94 -4.29 17.39
CA ASP A 167 -0.79 -5.16 17.63
C ASP A 167 -0.73 -6.31 16.61
N ALA A 168 0.45 -6.94 16.45
CA ALA A 168 0.69 -7.94 15.41
C ALA A 168 -0.25 -9.17 15.50
N THR A 169 -0.60 -9.61 16.70
CA THR A 169 -1.47 -10.78 16.91
C THR A 169 -2.91 -10.47 16.52
N THR A 170 -3.45 -9.38 17.04
CA THR A 170 -4.80 -8.89 16.74
C THR A 170 -4.95 -8.52 15.26
N ARG A 171 -3.90 -7.95 14.63
CA ARG A 171 -3.91 -7.53 13.22
C ARG A 171 -4.23 -8.68 12.26
N ALA A 172 -3.68 -9.87 12.47
CA ALA A 172 -3.91 -11.03 11.60
C ALA A 172 -5.37 -11.52 11.66
N GLU A 173 -5.99 -11.51 12.83
CA GLU A 173 -7.40 -11.87 13.02
C GLU A 173 -8.32 -10.82 12.39
N VAL A 174 -8.11 -9.57 12.73
CA VAL A 174 -8.92 -8.44 12.25
C VAL A 174 -8.81 -8.27 10.73
N ARG A 175 -7.64 -8.55 10.13
CA ARG A 175 -7.47 -8.56 8.67
C ARG A 175 -8.36 -9.62 8.00
N ARG A 176 -8.47 -10.82 8.57
CA ARG A 176 -9.38 -11.86 8.04
C ARG A 176 -10.84 -11.44 8.14
N ASP A 177 -11.23 -10.84 9.26
CA ASP A 177 -12.58 -10.31 9.46
C ASP A 177 -12.88 -9.18 8.47
N LEU A 178 -11.95 -8.24 8.31
CA LEU A 178 -12.08 -7.15 7.35
C LEU A 178 -12.24 -7.68 5.92
N LYS A 179 -11.42 -8.66 5.50
CA LYS A 179 -11.55 -9.29 4.18
C LYS A 179 -12.94 -9.85 3.94
N ARG A 180 -13.51 -10.55 4.93
CA ARG A 180 -14.88 -11.11 4.87
C ARG A 180 -15.92 -10.01 4.72
N HIS A 181 -15.81 -8.93 5.50
CA HIS A 181 -16.75 -7.80 5.43
C HIS A 181 -16.64 -7.04 4.11
N LEU A 182 -15.43 -6.82 3.60
CA LEU A 182 -15.22 -6.22 2.28
C LEU A 182 -15.79 -7.10 1.17
N GLY A 183 -15.60 -8.42 1.23
CA GLY A 183 -16.14 -9.37 0.26
C GLY A 183 -17.67 -9.45 0.23
N SER A 184 -18.34 -9.15 1.36
CA SER A 184 -19.81 -9.13 1.45
C SER A 184 -20.43 -7.76 1.14
N PHE A 185 -19.62 -6.70 1.01
CA PHE A 185 -20.10 -5.36 0.67
C PHE A 185 -20.21 -5.22 -0.85
N PRO A 186 -21.39 -4.89 -1.39
CA PRO A 186 -21.60 -4.85 -2.84
C PRO A 186 -21.03 -3.60 -3.51
N GLY A 187 -20.70 -2.54 -2.75
CA GLY A 187 -20.17 -1.27 -3.26
C GLY A 187 -18.69 -1.32 -3.61
N LEU A 188 -18.18 -0.20 -4.08
CA LEU A 188 -16.76 0.01 -4.41
C LEU A 188 -15.93 0.13 -3.13
N ARG A 189 -14.68 -0.33 -3.16
CA ARG A 189 -13.79 -0.38 -1.97
C ARG A 189 -12.41 0.15 -2.30
N LEU A 190 -11.96 1.14 -1.51
CA LEU A 190 -10.60 1.65 -1.54
C LEU A 190 -9.98 1.49 -0.15
N VAL A 191 -8.88 0.77 -0.08
CA VAL A 191 -8.09 0.58 1.15
C VAL A 191 -6.76 1.29 0.98
N VAL A 192 -6.49 2.26 1.82
CA VAL A 192 -5.17 2.90 1.90
C VAL A 192 -4.35 2.16 2.95
N THR A 193 -3.17 1.71 2.59
CA THR A 193 -2.23 1.08 3.53
C THR A 193 -0.78 1.30 3.09
N HIS A 194 0.15 1.19 4.03
CA HIS A 194 1.58 1.13 3.77
C HIS A 194 2.14 -0.30 3.91
N ASP A 195 1.32 -1.26 4.33
CA ASP A 195 1.70 -2.68 4.50
C ASP A 195 1.37 -3.48 3.23
N PRO A 196 2.38 -3.99 2.50
CA PRO A 196 2.18 -4.78 1.28
C PRO A 196 1.46 -6.10 1.51
N LEU A 197 1.66 -6.73 2.68
CA LEU A 197 0.98 -7.97 3.05
C LEU A 197 -0.51 -7.73 3.29
N GLU A 198 -0.85 -6.59 3.87
CA GLU A 198 -2.23 -6.18 4.03
C GLU A 198 -2.88 -5.93 2.67
N ALA A 199 -2.23 -5.13 1.81
CA ALA A 199 -2.71 -4.83 0.48
C ALA A 199 -2.93 -6.11 -0.36
N ALA A 200 -1.93 -7.00 -0.42
CA ALA A 200 -2.02 -8.26 -1.16
C ALA A 200 -3.09 -9.22 -0.60
N ALA A 201 -3.38 -9.16 0.71
CA ALA A 201 -4.38 -10.02 1.33
C ALA A 201 -5.82 -9.52 1.14
N LEU A 202 -6.02 -8.20 1.00
CA LEU A 202 -7.33 -7.57 0.98
C LEU A 202 -7.80 -7.20 -0.43
N ALA A 203 -6.88 -6.82 -1.33
CA ALA A 203 -7.21 -6.19 -2.59
C ALA A 203 -7.06 -7.12 -3.80
N ASP A 204 -7.87 -6.85 -4.82
CA ASP A 204 -7.78 -7.48 -6.13
C ASP A 204 -6.75 -6.76 -7.00
N ARG A 205 -6.64 -5.44 -6.84
CA ARG A 205 -5.69 -4.59 -7.57
C ARG A 205 -4.96 -3.63 -6.62
N LEU A 206 -3.66 -3.50 -6.84
CA LEU A 206 -2.81 -2.54 -6.17
C LEU A 206 -2.60 -1.31 -7.05
N VAL A 207 -2.62 -0.16 -6.43
CA VAL A 207 -2.29 1.14 -7.02
C VAL A 207 -1.16 1.74 -6.19
N VAL A 208 0.00 1.93 -6.79
CA VAL A 208 1.18 2.47 -6.10
C VAL A 208 1.33 3.95 -6.43
N MET A 209 1.47 4.75 -5.39
CA MET A 209 1.56 6.20 -5.45
C MET A 209 2.85 6.69 -4.79
N GLU A 210 3.59 7.55 -5.49
CA GLU A 210 4.76 8.25 -4.95
C GLU A 210 4.71 9.72 -5.35
N ASN A 211 5.06 10.61 -4.43
CA ASN A 211 5.14 12.06 -4.67
C ASN A 211 3.91 12.65 -5.38
N GLY A 212 2.71 12.20 -4.99
CA GLY A 212 1.46 12.70 -5.58
C GLY A 212 1.11 12.16 -6.97
N ARG A 213 1.84 11.17 -7.48
CA ARG A 213 1.65 10.60 -8.81
C ARG A 213 1.43 9.09 -8.76
N LEU A 214 0.69 8.56 -9.73
CA LEU A 214 0.58 7.12 -9.98
C LEU A 214 1.91 6.60 -10.55
N VAL A 215 2.47 5.56 -9.92
CA VAL A 215 3.72 4.93 -10.37
C VAL A 215 3.47 3.57 -11.00
N GLN A 216 2.59 2.78 -10.40
CA GLN A 216 2.31 1.42 -10.87
C GLN A 216 0.90 0.99 -10.47
N THR A 217 0.27 0.19 -11.32
CA THR A 217 -0.98 -0.50 -11.00
C THR A 217 -0.91 -1.92 -11.52
N GLY A 218 -1.58 -2.85 -10.85
CA GLY A 218 -1.65 -4.27 -11.23
C GLY A 218 -2.10 -5.15 -10.07
N THR A 219 -2.18 -6.45 -10.28
CA THR A 219 -2.39 -7.44 -9.23
C THR A 219 -1.18 -7.48 -8.27
N ALA A 220 -1.35 -8.06 -7.08
CA ALA A 220 -0.24 -8.22 -6.14
C ALA A 220 0.94 -8.99 -6.77
N SER A 221 0.68 -10.02 -7.59
CA SER A 221 1.71 -10.78 -8.31
C SER A 221 2.49 -9.90 -9.30
N GLU A 222 1.77 -9.16 -10.16
CA GLU A 222 2.40 -8.28 -11.15
C GLU A 222 3.26 -7.19 -10.51
N VAL A 223 2.77 -6.57 -9.42
CA VAL A 223 3.50 -5.52 -8.72
C VAL A 223 4.75 -6.07 -8.02
N THR A 224 4.66 -7.28 -7.45
CA THR A 224 5.80 -7.90 -6.75
C THR A 224 6.82 -8.52 -7.70
N GLU A 225 6.40 -9.09 -8.82
CA GLU A 225 7.30 -9.69 -9.81
C GLU A 225 8.03 -8.66 -10.67
N ARG A 226 7.38 -7.51 -10.93
CA ARG A 226 7.89 -6.47 -11.83
C ARG A 226 7.81 -5.08 -11.19
N PRO A 227 8.54 -4.83 -10.09
CA PRO A 227 8.54 -3.52 -9.44
C PRO A 227 9.02 -2.43 -10.41
N ARG A 228 8.32 -1.29 -10.45
CA ARG A 228 8.65 -0.14 -11.32
C ARG A 228 9.22 1.06 -10.58
N SER A 229 9.45 0.92 -9.29
CA SER A 229 10.10 1.94 -8.47
C SER A 229 10.96 1.31 -7.38
N GLN A 230 11.88 2.11 -6.84
CA GLN A 230 12.72 1.67 -5.72
C GLN A 230 11.86 1.37 -4.49
N TYR A 231 10.82 2.15 -4.24
CA TYR A 231 9.88 1.90 -3.13
C TYR A 231 9.24 0.51 -3.23
N VAL A 232 8.72 0.13 -4.41
CA VAL A 232 8.13 -1.21 -4.60
C VAL A 232 9.21 -2.29 -4.48
N ALA A 233 10.40 -2.07 -5.03
CA ALA A 233 11.51 -3.02 -4.93
C ALA A 233 11.92 -3.26 -3.46
N ASP A 234 12.03 -2.20 -2.67
CA ASP A 234 12.34 -2.28 -1.24
C ASP A 234 11.23 -3.01 -0.47
N LEU A 235 9.98 -2.75 -0.83
CA LEU A 235 8.79 -3.36 -0.25
C LEU A 235 8.76 -4.88 -0.44
N VAL A 236 9.11 -5.36 -1.65
CA VAL A 236 9.18 -6.79 -1.97
C VAL A 236 10.55 -7.41 -1.63
N GLY A 237 11.50 -6.56 -1.28
CA GLY A 237 12.82 -6.98 -0.81
C GLY A 237 13.74 -7.49 -1.93
N VAL A 238 13.76 -6.82 -3.09
CA VAL A 238 14.65 -7.11 -4.21
C VAL A 238 15.53 -5.91 -4.55
N ASN A 239 16.61 -6.13 -5.27
CA ASN A 239 17.40 -5.07 -5.85
C ASN A 239 16.83 -4.71 -7.22
N LEU A 240 16.57 -3.43 -7.45
CA LEU A 240 16.07 -2.88 -8.71
C LEU A 240 17.11 -1.92 -9.31
N LEU A 241 17.47 -2.17 -10.56
CA LEU A 241 18.37 -1.32 -11.31
C LEU A 241 17.67 -0.89 -12.61
N LYS A 242 17.69 0.39 -12.91
CA LYS A 242 17.16 0.91 -14.19
C LYS A 242 18.34 1.18 -15.14
N GLY A 243 18.21 0.77 -16.39
CA GLY A 243 19.29 0.95 -17.37
C GLY A 243 18.87 0.70 -18.81
N GLN A 244 19.84 0.81 -19.70
CA GLN A 244 19.68 0.54 -21.12
C GLN A 244 20.21 -0.86 -21.44
N ALA A 245 19.32 -1.74 -21.91
CA ALA A 245 19.70 -3.08 -22.34
C ALA A 245 20.22 -3.10 -23.76
N ASP A 246 21.22 -3.92 -24.00
CA ASP A 246 21.79 -4.21 -25.30
C ASP A 246 22.47 -5.57 -25.31
N HIS A 247 21.99 -6.51 -26.17
CA HIS A 247 22.60 -7.83 -26.44
C HIS A 247 23.06 -8.60 -25.21
N GLY A 248 22.17 -8.79 -24.21
CA GLY A 248 22.47 -9.58 -23.00
C GLY A 248 23.20 -8.79 -21.90
N PHE A 249 23.28 -7.49 -22.02
CA PHE A 249 23.86 -6.59 -21.04
C PHE A 249 22.91 -5.44 -20.72
N VAL A 250 22.91 -4.99 -19.48
CA VAL A 250 22.19 -3.78 -19.04
C VAL A 250 23.21 -2.75 -18.55
N ARG A 251 23.29 -1.60 -19.20
CA ARG A 251 24.14 -0.49 -18.82
C ARG A 251 23.40 0.40 -17.84
N ILE A 252 23.88 0.46 -16.61
CA ILE A 252 23.31 1.31 -15.56
C ILE A 252 23.93 2.72 -15.69
N PRO A 253 23.12 3.81 -15.66
CA PRO A 253 23.66 5.17 -15.65
C PRO A 253 24.63 5.36 -14.47
N ASP A 254 25.81 5.91 -14.74
CA ASP A 254 26.90 6.14 -13.78
C ASP A 254 27.33 4.88 -13.00
N GLY A 255 26.94 3.70 -13.47
CA GLY A 255 27.10 2.41 -12.81
C GLY A 255 27.84 1.36 -13.65
N PRO A 256 27.81 0.09 -13.21
CA PRO A 256 28.41 -1.03 -13.94
C PRO A 256 27.56 -1.42 -15.14
N VAL A 257 28.18 -2.21 -16.04
CA VAL A 257 27.44 -3.01 -16.99
C VAL A 257 27.09 -4.33 -16.33
N VAL A 258 25.80 -4.68 -16.31
CA VAL A 258 25.25 -5.89 -15.73
C VAL A 258 24.98 -6.91 -16.86
N ALA A 259 25.61 -8.07 -16.80
CA ALA A 259 25.28 -9.18 -17.70
C ALA A 259 23.94 -9.79 -17.27
N ALA A 260 22.99 -9.87 -18.20
CA ALA A 260 21.63 -10.36 -17.95
C ALA A 260 21.18 -11.22 -19.12
N ALA A 261 20.94 -12.51 -18.88
CA ALA A 261 20.52 -13.43 -19.92
C ALA A 261 19.13 -13.04 -20.45
N GLY A 262 18.98 -12.94 -21.78
CA GLY A 262 17.71 -12.61 -22.42
C GLY A 262 17.32 -11.12 -22.38
N ALA A 263 18.23 -10.22 -22.01
CA ALA A 263 17.98 -8.78 -22.09
C ALA A 263 17.86 -8.34 -23.55
N GLU A 264 16.65 -7.93 -23.95
CA GLU A 264 16.37 -7.31 -25.24
C GLU A 264 16.77 -5.83 -25.22
N SER A 265 16.97 -5.24 -26.41
CA SER A 265 17.39 -3.85 -26.50
C SER A 265 16.27 -2.90 -26.08
N GLY A 266 16.60 -1.87 -25.29
CA GLY A 266 15.68 -0.84 -24.83
C GLY A 266 15.90 -0.41 -23.39
N GLU A 267 15.08 0.52 -22.92
CA GLU A 267 15.07 0.92 -21.52
C GLU A 267 14.40 -0.18 -20.66
N VAL A 268 15.09 -0.64 -19.63
CA VAL A 268 14.67 -1.78 -18.83
C VAL A 268 14.86 -1.56 -17.33
N PHE A 269 14.10 -2.34 -16.57
CA PHE A 269 14.40 -2.66 -15.17
C PHE A 269 15.12 -4.02 -15.12
N ALA A 270 16.19 -4.11 -14.33
CA ALA A 270 16.89 -5.33 -13.96
C ALA A 270 16.66 -5.60 -12.48
N VAL A 271 16.10 -6.77 -12.16
CA VAL A 271 15.80 -7.21 -10.79
C VAL A 271 16.75 -8.33 -10.39
N ILE A 272 17.30 -8.21 -9.17
CA ILE A 272 18.22 -9.21 -8.61
C ILE A 272 17.74 -9.52 -7.18
N HIS A 273 17.40 -10.79 -6.91
CA HIS A 273 17.08 -11.21 -5.55
C HIS A 273 18.31 -11.14 -4.65
N PRO A 274 18.21 -10.63 -3.40
CA PRO A 274 19.34 -10.57 -2.48
C PRO A 274 20.06 -11.89 -2.26
N ARG A 275 19.32 -13.02 -2.27
CA ARG A 275 19.86 -14.38 -2.14
C ARG A 275 20.65 -14.86 -3.35
N ALA A 276 20.52 -14.23 -4.50
CA ALA A 276 21.30 -14.55 -5.70
C ALA A 276 22.69 -13.91 -5.66
N ILE A 277 22.90 -12.94 -4.77
CA ILE A 277 24.18 -12.23 -4.63
C ILE A 277 25.06 -12.97 -3.62
N ALA A 278 26.13 -13.58 -4.11
CA ALA A 278 27.17 -14.16 -3.26
C ALA A 278 28.16 -13.06 -2.81
N VAL A 279 28.54 -13.10 -1.52
CA VAL A 279 29.51 -12.18 -0.91
C VAL A 279 30.83 -12.90 -0.66
N HIS A 280 31.94 -12.27 -0.99
CA HIS A 280 33.28 -12.83 -0.87
C HIS A 280 34.24 -11.81 -0.25
N ARG A 281 35.27 -12.31 0.49
CA ARG A 281 36.37 -11.45 1.00
C ARG A 281 37.35 -11.04 -0.10
N GLN A 282 37.56 -11.92 -1.08
CA GLN A 282 38.47 -11.70 -2.21
C GLN A 282 37.72 -11.80 -3.52
N ARG A 283 38.30 -11.25 -4.58
CA ARG A 283 37.69 -11.33 -5.91
C ARG A 283 37.48 -12.78 -6.34
N PRO A 284 36.21 -13.21 -6.52
CA PRO A 284 35.96 -14.59 -6.94
C PRO A 284 36.39 -14.83 -8.38
N GLN A 285 36.79 -16.08 -8.66
CA GLN A 285 37.06 -16.60 -10.00
C GLN A 285 35.94 -17.56 -10.40
N GLY A 286 35.73 -17.78 -11.68
CA GLY A 286 34.77 -18.76 -12.18
C GLY A 286 33.70 -18.21 -13.11
N SER A 287 32.51 -18.83 -13.09
CA SER A 287 31.43 -18.59 -14.05
C SER A 287 30.58 -17.32 -13.85
N PRO A 288 30.46 -16.70 -12.68
CA PRO A 288 29.69 -15.46 -12.54
C PRO A 288 30.21 -14.36 -13.46
N ARG A 289 29.32 -13.74 -14.24
CA ARG A 289 29.70 -12.67 -15.17
C ARG A 289 29.62 -11.29 -14.49
N ASN A 290 28.84 -11.18 -13.43
CA ASN A 290 28.70 -9.95 -12.64
C ASN A 290 29.59 -10.08 -11.41
N VAL A 291 30.68 -9.33 -11.37
CA VAL A 291 31.62 -9.30 -10.23
C VAL A 291 32.11 -7.88 -10.01
N TRP A 292 31.87 -7.32 -8.83
CA TRP A 292 32.42 -6.01 -8.42
C TRP A 292 32.65 -5.92 -6.92
N SER A 293 33.43 -4.95 -6.49
CA SER A 293 33.67 -4.66 -5.08
C SER A 293 32.70 -3.62 -4.54
N GLY A 294 32.43 -3.70 -3.24
CA GLY A 294 31.64 -2.72 -2.51
C GLY A 294 32.02 -2.67 -1.04
N ARG A 295 31.47 -1.71 -0.33
CA ARG A 295 31.65 -1.55 1.12
C ARG A 295 30.36 -1.87 1.85
N VAL A 296 30.43 -2.61 2.91
CA VAL A 296 29.29 -2.90 3.79
C VAL A 296 28.85 -1.61 4.51
N THR A 297 27.59 -1.23 4.35
CA THR A 297 27.01 -0.01 4.97
C THR A 297 25.94 -0.30 5.99
N GLY A 298 25.55 -1.57 6.15
CA GLY A 298 24.63 -1.98 7.18
C GLY A 298 24.37 -3.49 7.16
N ILE A 299 24.01 -4.02 8.32
CA ILE A 299 23.76 -5.45 8.55
C ILE A 299 22.47 -5.57 9.36
N ASP A 300 21.45 -6.22 8.79
CA ASP A 300 20.16 -6.44 9.46
C ASP A 300 19.91 -7.95 9.64
N LEU A 301 19.63 -8.35 10.86
CA LEU A 301 19.22 -9.73 11.17
C LEU A 301 17.73 -9.89 10.89
N ILE A 302 17.38 -10.88 10.05
CA ILE A 302 15.99 -11.20 9.70
C ILE A 302 15.76 -12.69 9.93
N GLY A 303 15.28 -13.04 11.13
CA GLY A 303 15.13 -14.43 11.53
C GLY A 303 16.46 -15.18 11.54
N ASP A 304 16.60 -16.22 10.74
CA ASP A 304 17.81 -17.03 10.56
C ASP A 304 18.79 -16.50 9.49
N ARG A 305 18.45 -15.38 8.85
CA ARG A 305 19.19 -14.78 7.75
C ARG A 305 19.67 -13.38 8.08
N VAL A 306 20.63 -12.92 7.29
CA VAL A 306 21.25 -11.59 7.43
C VAL A 306 21.17 -10.88 6.09
N ARG A 307 20.57 -9.70 6.08
CA ARG A 307 20.67 -8.78 4.95
C ARG A 307 21.85 -7.85 5.14
N VAL A 308 22.75 -7.85 4.15
CA VAL A 308 23.95 -7.02 4.12
C VAL A 308 23.76 -5.96 3.05
N ARG A 309 23.65 -4.70 3.47
CA ARG A 309 23.62 -3.54 2.55
C ARG A 309 25.05 -3.22 2.12
N ILE A 310 25.24 -3.14 0.81
CA ILE A 310 26.56 -2.96 0.23
C ILE A 310 26.48 -1.79 -0.76
N ASP A 311 27.34 -0.82 -0.55
CA ASP A 311 27.48 0.35 -1.41
C ASP A 311 28.77 0.21 -2.26
N GLY A 312 28.66 0.51 -3.55
CA GLY A 312 29.74 0.38 -4.50
C GLY A 312 29.41 1.13 -5.78
N LYS A 313 29.68 0.52 -6.94
CA LYS A 313 29.24 1.08 -8.24
C LYS A 313 27.72 1.24 -8.32
N VAL A 314 26.99 0.37 -7.65
CA VAL A 314 25.55 0.47 -7.35
C VAL A 314 25.31 -0.02 -5.94
N ARG A 315 24.28 0.51 -5.32
CA ARG A 315 23.83 0.02 -4.02
C ARG A 315 23.01 -1.25 -4.21
N VAL A 316 23.38 -2.31 -3.46
CA VAL A 316 22.65 -3.58 -3.46
C VAL A 316 22.54 -4.16 -2.05
N VAL A 317 21.56 -5.01 -1.86
CA VAL A 317 21.37 -5.83 -0.66
C VAL A 317 21.68 -7.29 -1.04
N ALA A 318 22.56 -7.92 -0.29
CA ALA A 318 22.79 -9.37 -0.35
C ALA A 318 22.16 -10.06 0.86
N GLU A 319 21.74 -11.31 0.71
CA GLU A 319 21.21 -12.13 1.81
C GLU A 319 22.16 -13.31 2.06
N VAL A 320 22.68 -13.39 3.28
CA VAL A 320 23.61 -14.44 3.71
C VAL A 320 23.10 -15.14 4.96
N THR A 321 23.69 -16.30 5.30
CA THR A 321 23.41 -16.96 6.58
C THR A 321 24.18 -16.32 7.74
N THR A 322 23.72 -16.53 8.97
CA THR A 322 24.46 -16.10 10.17
C THR A 322 25.83 -16.76 10.29
N ALA A 323 25.99 -17.98 9.77
CA ALA A 323 27.27 -18.66 9.69
C ALA A 323 28.21 -17.93 8.71
N ALA A 324 27.75 -17.62 7.50
CA ALA A 324 28.53 -16.90 6.50
C ALA A 324 28.91 -15.49 6.97
N LEU A 325 28.05 -14.77 7.74
CA LEU A 325 28.39 -13.50 8.36
C LEU A 325 29.64 -13.61 9.22
N LYS A 326 29.71 -14.67 10.06
CA LYS A 326 30.85 -14.92 10.97
C LYS A 326 32.09 -15.39 10.22
N GLU A 327 31.97 -16.37 9.31
CA GLU A 327 33.09 -16.92 8.53
C GLU A 327 33.75 -15.85 7.66
N LEU A 328 32.94 -15.01 7.03
CA LEU A 328 33.43 -13.91 6.22
C LEU A 328 33.77 -12.66 7.06
N ASP A 329 33.57 -12.69 8.39
CA ASP A 329 33.82 -11.59 9.31
C ASP A 329 33.28 -10.25 8.73
N LEU A 330 32.01 -10.27 8.30
CA LEU A 330 31.39 -9.13 7.70
C LEU A 330 31.05 -8.10 8.78
N GLY A 331 31.58 -6.90 8.61
CA GLY A 331 31.30 -5.77 9.50
C GLY A 331 31.07 -4.51 8.69
N GLU A 332 30.37 -3.54 9.30
CA GLU A 332 30.17 -2.23 8.68
C GLU A 332 31.50 -1.55 8.38
N GLY A 333 31.62 -0.94 7.21
CA GLY A 333 32.85 -0.34 6.69
C GLY A 333 33.78 -1.34 5.99
N GLY A 334 33.57 -2.64 6.13
CA GLY A 334 34.38 -3.68 5.49
C GLY A 334 34.23 -3.70 3.96
N GLN A 335 35.35 -3.95 3.26
CA GLN A 335 35.34 -4.17 1.81
C GLN A 335 35.01 -5.61 1.49
N VAL A 336 34.14 -5.83 0.50
CA VAL A 336 33.72 -7.14 0.04
C VAL A 336 33.66 -7.18 -1.49
N TRP A 337 33.66 -8.39 -2.04
CA TRP A 337 33.36 -8.66 -3.43
C TRP A 337 31.99 -9.29 -3.54
N LEU A 338 31.26 -8.93 -4.57
CA LEU A 338 29.95 -9.44 -4.92
C LEU A 338 30.03 -10.23 -6.21
N SER A 339 29.29 -11.33 -6.29
CA SER A 339 29.10 -12.01 -7.56
C SER A 339 27.69 -12.58 -7.70
N PHE A 340 27.17 -12.56 -8.92
CA PHE A 340 25.91 -13.23 -9.29
C PHE A 340 25.92 -13.61 -10.77
N LYS A 341 25.10 -14.59 -11.14
CA LYS A 341 25.03 -15.07 -12.51
C LYS A 341 24.15 -14.18 -13.37
N ALA A 342 24.41 -14.12 -14.66
CA ALA A 342 23.56 -13.43 -15.64
C ALA A 342 22.14 -14.03 -15.72
N THR A 343 21.98 -15.32 -15.40
CA THR A 343 20.69 -16.01 -15.33
C THR A 343 19.85 -15.66 -14.13
N ASP A 344 20.44 -15.03 -13.10
CA ASP A 344 19.76 -14.64 -11.86
C ASP A 344 19.26 -13.17 -11.92
N VAL A 345 19.44 -12.53 -13.06
CA VAL A 345 18.96 -11.17 -13.35
C VAL A 345 17.67 -11.26 -14.16
N GLY A 346 16.55 -10.93 -13.54
CA GLY A 346 15.29 -10.74 -14.24
C GLY A 346 15.27 -9.39 -14.96
N VAL A 347 14.83 -9.34 -16.22
CA VAL A 347 14.76 -8.10 -17.01
C VAL A 347 13.38 -7.94 -17.62
N TYR A 348 12.83 -6.73 -17.57
CA TYR A 348 11.56 -6.35 -18.21
C TYR A 348 11.58 -4.88 -18.64
N PRO A 349 10.76 -4.47 -19.62
CA PRO A 349 10.69 -3.09 -20.11
C PRO A 349 10.34 -2.07 -19.00
N ALA A 350 10.99 -0.91 -19.03
CA ALA A 350 10.80 0.19 -18.07
C ALA A 350 9.48 0.95 -18.30
#